data_44fa763f8ac3099b1d3000faa16c9344
#
_entry.id   44fa763f8ac3099b1d3000faa16c9344
#
_cell.length_a   1.000
_cell.length_b   1.000
_cell.length_c   1.000
_cell.angle_alpha   90.00
_cell.angle_beta   90.00
_cell.angle_gamma   90.00
#
_symmetry.space_group_name_H-M   'P 1'
#
loop_
_entity.id
_entity.type
_entity.pdbx_description
1 polymer ?
#
loop_
_entity_poly.entity_id
_entity_poly.type
_entity_poly.pdbx_seq_one_letter_code
_entity_poly.pdbx_strand_id
1 'polypeptide(L)'
;YEIGVRLVGSEMCIRARPKADGFRNYLAAGNDRHGEELLLDKAHLLSLTAPEMTVLVGGLRSLNANTGGAAHGVFTHRPETLSNDFFVNLYDMDIQWVPTDEDKTTFEGKERTSGDVKWSGTRVDLIFGSNSQLRALGEVYACEDASEKFVHDFVAAWTKVMHLDRFDLA
;
A
#
# COMPACT_ATOMS: atom_id res chain seq x y z
N TYR A 1 33.53 -9.01 -3.23
CA TYR A 1 33.30 -9.92 -4.33
C TYR A 1 32.08 -9.44 -5.11
N GLU A 2 32.27 -9.12 -6.39
CA GLU A 2 31.28 -8.39 -7.23
C GLU A 2 29.94 -9.13 -7.49
N ILE A 3 29.82 -10.36 -7.06
CA ILE A 3 28.62 -11.18 -7.28
C ILE A 3 27.39 -10.58 -6.62
N GLY A 4 27.54 -10.01 -5.44
CA GLY A 4 26.40 -9.43 -4.71
C GLY A 4 25.76 -8.24 -5.44
N VAL A 5 26.57 -7.40 -6.04
CA VAL A 5 26.14 -6.21 -6.77
C VAL A 5 25.40 -6.58 -8.05
N ARG A 6 25.79 -7.65 -8.71
CA ARG A 6 25.14 -8.11 -9.95
C ARG A 6 23.87 -8.89 -9.69
N LEU A 7 23.83 -9.69 -8.64
CA LEU A 7 22.66 -10.50 -8.30
C LEU A 7 21.50 -9.68 -7.74
N VAL A 8 21.79 -8.59 -7.08
CA VAL A 8 20.75 -7.70 -6.54
C VAL A 8 20.15 -6.79 -7.62
N GLY A 9 20.54 -6.95 -8.86
CA GLY A 9 19.98 -6.18 -9.97
C GLY A 9 20.36 -4.71 -9.95
N SER A 10 21.45 -4.35 -9.25
CA SER A 10 21.95 -2.98 -9.24
C SER A 10 22.28 -2.50 -10.64
N GLU A 11 22.78 -3.36 -11.51
CA GLU A 11 22.96 -3.05 -12.92
C GLU A 11 21.63 -2.81 -13.64
N MET A 12 20.60 -3.57 -13.30
CA MET A 12 19.25 -3.37 -13.85
C MET A 12 18.67 -2.04 -13.36
N CYS A 13 18.87 -1.71 -12.10
CA CYS A 13 18.44 -0.42 -11.53
C CYS A 13 19.23 0.76 -12.10
N ILE A 14 20.52 0.60 -12.31
CA ILE A 14 21.41 1.67 -12.81
C ILE A 14 21.27 1.82 -14.32
N ARG A 15 21.26 0.73 -15.08
CA ARG A 15 21.21 0.77 -16.56
C ARG A 15 19.82 0.94 -17.11
N ALA A 16 18.83 0.31 -16.52
CA ALA A 16 17.47 0.29 -17.06
C ALA A 16 16.58 1.41 -16.52
N ARG A 17 17.05 2.27 -15.62
CA ARG A 17 16.22 3.19 -14.82
C ARG A 17 14.96 2.48 -14.36
N PRO A 18 14.80 2.08 -13.12
CA PRO A 18 13.64 1.36 -12.65
C PRO A 18 12.39 2.16 -13.01
N LYS A 19 11.61 1.61 -13.93
CA LYS A 19 10.27 2.10 -14.25
C LYS A 19 9.30 1.28 -13.43
N ALA A 20 8.13 1.82 -13.13
CA ALA A 20 7.09 1.08 -12.44
C ALA A 20 6.73 -0.24 -13.15
N ASP A 21 6.79 -0.26 -14.47
CA ASP A 21 6.58 -1.42 -15.34
C ASP A 21 7.84 -2.30 -15.54
N GLY A 22 9.00 -1.86 -15.09
CA GLY A 22 10.27 -2.59 -15.16
C GLY A 22 10.36 -3.74 -14.15
N PHE A 23 9.52 -3.74 -13.13
CA PHE A 23 9.43 -4.79 -12.12
C PHE A 23 8.09 -5.51 -12.22
N ARG A 24 8.06 -6.74 -11.76
CA ARG A 24 6.83 -7.56 -11.74
C ARG A 24 5.73 -6.91 -10.92
N ASN A 25 4.47 -7.12 -11.32
CA ASN A 25 3.26 -6.66 -10.65
C ASN A 25 3.06 -5.14 -10.62
N TYR A 26 3.65 -4.42 -11.54
CA TYR A 26 3.33 -3.02 -11.74
C TYR A 26 2.22 -2.83 -12.76
N LEU A 27 1.38 -1.85 -12.51
CA LEU A 27 0.38 -1.41 -13.46
C LEU A 27 1.07 -0.64 -14.58
N ALA A 28 1.06 -1.19 -15.80
CA ALA A 28 1.64 -0.56 -16.98
C ALA A 28 0.56 -0.30 -18.04
N ALA A 29 0.82 0.61 -18.94
CA ALA A 29 -0.05 0.84 -20.10
C ALA A 29 -0.20 -0.46 -20.90
N GLY A 30 -1.45 -0.88 -21.15
CA GLY A 30 -1.76 -2.14 -21.84
C GLY A 30 -1.80 -3.38 -20.93
N ASN A 31 -1.73 -3.22 -19.63
CA ASN A 31 -1.99 -4.30 -18.70
C ASN A 31 -3.49 -4.37 -18.41
N ASP A 32 -4.12 -5.47 -18.78
CA ASP A 32 -5.56 -5.70 -18.59
C ASP A 32 -5.92 -6.08 -17.14
N ARG A 33 -4.92 -6.32 -16.28
CA ARG A 33 -5.14 -6.70 -14.89
C ARG A 33 -5.35 -5.50 -14.01
N HIS A 34 -6.26 -5.63 -13.07
CA HIS A 34 -6.53 -4.60 -12.08
C HIS A 34 -5.46 -4.53 -10.99
N GLY A 35 -5.25 -3.33 -10.43
CA GLY A 35 -4.22 -3.10 -9.41
C GLY A 35 -4.39 -3.97 -8.16
N GLU A 36 -5.64 -4.24 -7.76
CA GLU A 36 -5.96 -5.12 -6.63
C GLU A 36 -5.57 -6.59 -6.86
N GLU A 37 -5.65 -7.07 -8.10
CA GLU A 37 -5.18 -8.43 -8.45
C GLU A 37 -3.66 -8.51 -8.38
N LEU A 38 -2.98 -7.46 -8.86
CA LEU A 38 -1.52 -7.37 -8.77
C LEU A 38 -1.04 -7.27 -7.33
N LEU A 39 -1.82 -6.63 -6.45
CA LEU A 39 -1.54 -6.59 -5.01
C LEU A 39 -1.59 -8.01 -4.41
N LEU A 40 -2.62 -8.79 -4.74
CA LEU A 40 -2.75 -10.18 -4.28
C LEU A 40 -1.62 -11.06 -4.79
N ASP A 41 -1.27 -10.96 -6.07
CA ASP A 41 -0.13 -11.68 -6.65
C ASP A 41 1.17 -11.33 -5.91
N LYS A 42 1.36 -10.06 -5.60
CA LYS A 42 2.53 -9.60 -4.85
C LYS A 42 2.54 -10.16 -3.44
N ALA A 43 1.40 -10.17 -2.76
CA ALA A 43 1.27 -10.75 -1.44
C ALA A 43 1.59 -12.25 -1.45
N HIS A 44 1.08 -13.00 -2.41
CA HIS A 44 1.40 -14.42 -2.58
C HIS A 44 2.88 -14.66 -2.86
N LEU A 45 3.48 -13.85 -3.73
CA LEU A 45 4.90 -13.94 -4.06
C LEU A 45 5.79 -13.70 -2.83
N LEU A 46 5.35 -12.84 -1.93
CA LEU A 46 6.02 -12.54 -0.66
C LEU A 46 5.55 -13.42 0.50
N SER A 47 4.72 -14.44 0.22
CA SER A 47 4.17 -15.34 1.24
C SER A 47 3.44 -14.62 2.38
N LEU A 48 2.81 -13.49 2.08
CA LEU A 48 2.06 -12.69 3.05
C LEU A 48 0.64 -13.23 3.24
N THR A 49 0.21 -13.24 4.48
CA THR A 49 -1.19 -13.44 4.84
C THR A 49 -1.99 -12.16 4.60
N ALA A 50 -3.32 -12.26 4.58
CA ALA A 50 -4.17 -11.09 4.41
C ALA A 50 -3.98 -10.00 5.49
N PRO A 51 -3.85 -10.33 6.79
CA PRO A 51 -3.49 -9.32 7.80
C PRO A 51 -2.13 -8.66 7.56
N GLU A 52 -1.09 -9.44 7.22
CA GLU A 52 0.24 -8.91 6.92
C GLU A 52 0.24 -7.98 5.70
N MET A 53 -0.47 -8.36 4.64
CA MET A 53 -0.65 -7.49 3.47
C MET A 53 -1.38 -6.20 3.86
N THR A 54 -2.45 -6.30 4.64
CA THR A 54 -3.26 -5.16 5.08
C THR A 54 -2.43 -4.16 5.87
N VAL A 55 -1.72 -4.62 6.90
CA VAL A 55 -0.91 -3.75 7.74
C VAL A 55 0.25 -3.12 6.97
N LEU A 56 0.87 -3.85 6.04
CA LEU A 56 1.94 -3.31 5.20
C LEU A 56 1.45 -2.20 4.27
N VAL A 57 0.32 -2.38 3.61
CA VAL A 57 -0.24 -1.33 2.74
C VAL A 57 -0.56 -0.09 3.57
N GLY A 58 -1.29 -0.22 4.67
CA GLY A 58 -1.64 0.91 5.54
C GLY A 58 -0.42 1.64 6.09
N GLY A 59 0.59 0.92 6.54
CA GLY A 59 1.81 1.52 7.08
C GLY A 59 2.68 2.20 6.02
N LEU A 60 2.88 1.58 4.87
CA LEU A 60 3.64 2.20 3.77
C LEU A 60 2.94 3.47 3.25
N ARG A 61 1.61 3.49 3.22
CA ARG A 61 0.84 4.69 2.87
C ARG A 61 1.00 5.79 3.93
N SER A 62 0.92 5.46 5.21
CA SER A 62 1.15 6.45 6.30
C SER A 62 2.57 6.99 6.28
N LEU A 63 3.56 6.17 5.92
CA LEU A 63 4.95 6.59 5.74
C LEU A 63 5.21 7.37 4.45
N ASN A 64 4.19 7.56 3.59
CA ASN A 64 4.36 8.17 2.26
C ASN A 64 5.43 7.47 1.40
N ALA A 65 5.59 6.15 1.56
CA ALA A 65 6.56 5.34 0.84
C ALA A 65 6.05 4.97 -0.57
N ASN A 66 5.65 5.98 -1.33
CA ASN A 66 5.09 5.82 -2.66
C ASN A 66 6.16 6.03 -3.75
N THR A 67 6.07 5.24 -4.81
CA THR A 67 6.96 5.38 -5.96
C THR A 67 6.73 6.72 -6.64
N GLY A 68 7.82 7.43 -6.92
CA GLY A 68 7.79 8.69 -7.67
C GLY A 68 7.16 9.87 -6.93
N GLY A 69 6.97 9.77 -5.60
CA GLY A 69 6.39 10.84 -4.79
C GLY A 69 4.88 11.03 -4.99
N ALA A 70 4.17 10.00 -5.47
CA ALA A 70 2.72 10.05 -5.61
C ALA A 70 2.04 10.18 -4.24
N ALA A 71 1.05 11.05 -4.14
CA ALA A 71 0.32 11.29 -2.88
C ALA A 71 -0.92 10.40 -2.71
N HIS A 72 -1.20 9.49 -3.65
CA HIS A 72 -2.36 8.62 -3.56
C HIS A 72 -2.26 7.64 -2.40
N GLY A 73 -3.33 7.52 -1.64
CA GLY A 73 -3.41 6.63 -0.49
C GLY A 73 -2.75 7.16 0.79
N VAL A 74 -2.16 8.35 0.75
CA VAL A 74 -1.58 8.99 1.94
C VAL A 74 -2.70 9.67 2.73
N PHE A 75 -3.45 8.87 3.50
CA PHE A 75 -4.59 9.34 4.28
C PHE A 75 -4.16 9.72 5.68
N THR A 76 -3.22 10.66 5.78
CA THR A 76 -2.72 11.15 7.07
C THR A 76 -2.30 12.60 6.98
N HIS A 77 -2.44 13.32 8.07
CA HIS A 77 -1.89 14.68 8.25
C HIS A 77 -0.45 14.66 8.81
N ARG A 78 0.09 13.45 9.06
CA ARG A 78 1.43 13.21 9.62
C ARG A 78 2.20 12.24 8.73
N PRO A 79 2.47 12.58 7.45
CA PRO A 79 3.25 11.71 6.59
C PRO A 79 4.61 11.41 7.22
N GLU A 80 5.23 10.31 6.83
CA GLU A 80 6.51 9.82 7.37
C GLU A 80 6.44 9.35 8.85
N THR A 81 5.22 9.26 9.39
CA THR A 81 4.98 8.69 10.72
C THR A 81 4.23 7.39 10.58
N LEU A 82 4.77 6.29 11.13
CA LEU A 82 4.09 5.01 11.14
C LEU A 82 2.89 5.06 12.09
N SER A 83 1.71 5.11 11.51
CA SER A 83 0.44 5.21 12.24
C SER A 83 -0.67 4.44 11.54
N ASN A 84 -1.75 4.17 12.26
CA ASN A 84 -2.96 3.57 11.72
C ASN A 84 -3.90 4.57 11.02
N ASP A 85 -3.46 5.80 10.81
CA ASP A 85 -4.23 6.90 10.21
C ASP A 85 -4.87 6.50 8.86
N PHE A 86 -4.18 5.68 8.06
CA PHE A 86 -4.69 5.19 6.79
C PHE A 86 -6.08 4.55 6.95
N PHE A 87 -6.25 3.65 7.90
CA PHE A 87 -7.53 2.96 8.12
C PHE A 87 -8.56 3.88 8.79
N VAL A 88 -8.13 4.68 9.77
CA VAL A 88 -9.02 5.64 10.43
C VAL A 88 -9.65 6.58 9.42
N ASN A 89 -8.84 7.16 8.53
CA ASN A 89 -9.34 8.11 7.53
C ASN A 89 -10.01 7.43 6.32
N LEU A 90 -9.65 6.19 5.98
CA LEU A 90 -10.34 5.42 4.95
C LEU A 90 -11.80 5.13 5.33
N TYR A 91 -12.06 4.88 6.63
CA TYR A 91 -13.40 4.54 7.15
C TYR A 91 -14.16 5.75 7.70
N ASP A 92 -13.59 6.95 7.59
CA ASP A 92 -14.27 8.18 7.97
C ASP A 92 -15.57 8.34 7.17
N MET A 93 -16.70 8.32 7.87
CA MET A 93 -18.04 8.41 7.26
C MET A 93 -18.35 9.78 6.70
N ASP A 94 -17.61 10.80 7.08
CA ASP A 94 -17.75 12.15 6.55
C ASP A 94 -17.08 12.31 5.17
N ILE A 95 -16.34 11.29 4.73
CA ILE A 95 -15.70 11.27 3.42
C ILE A 95 -16.53 10.49 2.41
N GLN A 96 -16.75 11.08 1.26
CA GLN A 96 -17.33 10.44 0.08
C GLN A 96 -16.26 10.23 -0.98
N TRP A 97 -16.07 8.97 -1.39
CA TRP A 97 -15.15 8.61 -2.46
C TRP A 97 -15.81 8.73 -3.82
N VAL A 98 -15.21 9.54 -4.70
CA VAL A 98 -15.73 9.82 -6.06
C VAL A 98 -14.63 9.47 -7.07
N PRO A 99 -14.92 8.66 -8.11
CA PRO A 99 -13.94 8.38 -9.15
C PRO A 99 -13.59 9.64 -9.93
N THR A 100 -12.32 9.78 -10.32
CA THR A 100 -11.80 10.91 -11.09
C THR A 100 -11.60 10.59 -12.57
N ASP A 101 -11.61 9.29 -12.91
CA ASP A 101 -11.42 8.79 -14.27
C ASP A 101 -12.53 7.80 -14.68
N GLU A 102 -12.70 7.59 -15.98
CA GLU A 102 -13.71 6.67 -16.53
C GLU A 102 -13.44 5.21 -16.13
N ASP A 103 -12.16 4.82 -16.04
CA ASP A 103 -11.72 3.49 -15.65
C ASP A 103 -11.81 3.24 -14.14
N LYS A 104 -12.16 4.27 -13.38
CA LYS A 104 -12.26 4.23 -11.91
C LYS A 104 -11.00 3.68 -11.26
N THR A 105 -9.86 4.13 -11.72
CA THR A 105 -8.55 3.73 -11.17
C THR A 105 -8.11 4.62 -10.04
N THR A 106 -8.53 5.90 -10.10
CA THR A 106 -8.24 6.93 -9.11
C THR A 106 -9.51 7.56 -8.56
N PHE A 107 -9.44 8.00 -7.30
CA PHE A 107 -10.57 8.52 -6.55
C PHE A 107 -10.16 9.74 -5.73
N GLU A 108 -11.10 10.65 -5.55
CA GLU A 108 -11.03 11.74 -4.60
C GLU A 108 -11.94 11.46 -3.41
N GLY A 109 -11.39 11.60 -2.22
CA GLY A 109 -12.14 11.62 -0.96
C GLY A 109 -12.60 13.03 -0.66
N LYS A 110 -13.89 13.31 -0.81
CA LYS A 110 -14.51 14.62 -0.60
C LYS A 110 -15.24 14.64 0.73
N GLU A 111 -15.08 15.72 1.46
CA GLU A 111 -15.88 15.97 2.65
C GLU A 111 -17.33 16.18 2.26
N ARG A 112 -18.26 15.47 2.91
CA ARG A 112 -19.69 15.47 2.53
C ARG A 112 -20.35 16.82 2.74
N THR A 113 -19.88 17.59 3.71
CA THR A 113 -20.46 18.89 4.10
C THR A 113 -19.98 20.04 3.24
N SER A 114 -18.69 20.11 2.97
CA SER A 114 -18.07 21.20 2.21
C SER A 114 -17.90 20.87 0.72
N GLY A 115 -17.78 19.60 0.37
CA GLY A 115 -17.42 19.16 -0.96
C GLY A 115 -15.94 19.26 -1.28
N ASP A 116 -15.11 19.70 -0.34
CA ASP A 116 -13.69 19.87 -0.53
C ASP A 116 -12.96 18.52 -0.63
N VAL A 117 -11.96 18.45 -1.50
CA VAL A 117 -11.11 17.27 -1.64
C VAL A 117 -10.15 17.21 -0.48
N LYS A 118 -10.26 16.18 0.36
CA LYS A 118 -9.40 15.93 1.51
C LYS A 118 -8.32 14.90 1.21
N TRP A 119 -8.67 13.86 0.46
CA TRP A 119 -7.78 12.75 0.16
C TRP A 119 -7.80 12.39 -1.32
N SER A 120 -6.75 11.71 -1.77
CA SER A 120 -6.67 11.09 -3.09
C SER A 120 -6.22 9.65 -2.94
N GLY A 121 -6.91 8.72 -3.57
CA GLY A 121 -6.63 7.28 -3.46
C GLY A 121 -6.77 6.55 -4.78
N THR A 122 -6.32 5.31 -4.79
CA THR A 122 -6.46 4.39 -5.92
C THR A 122 -7.42 3.25 -5.59
N ARG A 123 -7.79 2.44 -6.58
CA ARG A 123 -8.57 1.21 -6.35
C ARG A 123 -7.92 0.30 -5.32
N VAL A 124 -6.59 0.21 -5.32
CA VAL A 124 -5.81 -0.59 -4.37
C VAL A 124 -6.02 -0.12 -2.93
N ASP A 125 -6.17 1.19 -2.73
CA ASP A 125 -6.42 1.74 -1.39
C ASP A 125 -7.87 1.48 -0.96
N LEU A 126 -8.81 1.66 -1.88
CA LEU A 126 -10.24 1.55 -1.57
C LEU A 126 -10.75 0.10 -1.45
N ILE A 127 -9.98 -0.90 -1.93
CA ILE A 127 -10.35 -2.30 -1.75
C ILE A 127 -10.44 -2.69 -0.27
N PHE A 128 -9.63 -2.06 0.59
CA PHE A 128 -9.68 -2.26 2.04
C PHE A 128 -10.97 -1.73 2.68
N GLY A 129 -11.70 -0.85 1.99
CA GLY A 129 -13.01 -0.38 2.41
C GLY A 129 -14.17 -1.12 1.75
N SER A 130 -13.99 -1.68 0.56
CA SER A 130 -15.07 -2.29 -0.26
C SER A 130 -15.12 -3.81 -0.19
N ASN A 131 -14.00 -4.50 0.01
CA ASN A 131 -13.98 -5.94 0.21
C ASN A 131 -14.27 -6.27 1.67
N SER A 132 -15.29 -7.08 1.95
CA SER A 132 -15.76 -7.37 3.30
C SER A 132 -14.69 -7.99 4.21
N GLN A 133 -13.84 -8.86 3.68
CA GLN A 133 -12.79 -9.52 4.44
C GLN A 133 -11.64 -8.55 4.77
N LEU A 134 -11.16 -7.80 3.77
CA LEU A 134 -10.10 -6.82 3.98
C LEU A 134 -10.57 -5.65 4.86
N ARG A 135 -11.84 -5.27 4.73
CA ARG A 135 -12.46 -4.25 5.57
C ARG A 135 -12.48 -4.70 7.03
N ALA A 136 -12.92 -5.92 7.31
CA ALA A 136 -12.93 -6.44 8.67
C ALA A 136 -11.52 -6.44 9.31
N LEU A 137 -10.48 -6.77 8.54
CA LEU A 137 -9.10 -6.68 9.00
C LEU A 137 -8.66 -5.24 9.25
N GLY A 138 -9.00 -4.33 8.33
CA GLY A 138 -8.65 -2.91 8.46
C GLY A 138 -9.39 -2.22 9.61
N GLU A 139 -10.64 -2.60 9.88
CA GLU A 139 -11.42 -2.08 11.02
C GLU A 139 -10.76 -2.42 12.37
N VAL A 140 -10.12 -3.58 12.50
CA VAL A 140 -9.32 -3.91 13.69
C VAL A 140 -8.20 -2.88 13.91
N TYR A 141 -7.54 -2.47 12.85
CA TYR A 141 -6.47 -1.47 12.95
C TYR A 141 -6.99 -0.03 13.08
N ALA A 142 -8.23 0.23 12.69
CA ALA A 142 -8.84 1.55 12.83
C ALA A 142 -9.35 1.85 14.25
N CYS A 143 -9.40 0.86 15.14
CA CYS A 143 -9.82 1.06 16.53
C CYS A 143 -8.88 2.02 17.27
N GLU A 144 -9.42 2.80 18.21
CA GLU A 144 -8.67 3.81 18.96
C GLU A 144 -7.50 3.21 19.76
N ASP A 145 -7.64 1.98 20.26
CA ASP A 145 -6.64 1.24 21.04
C ASP A 145 -5.68 0.40 20.18
N ALA A 146 -5.85 0.41 18.85
CA ALA A 146 -5.10 -0.46 17.96
C ALA A 146 -3.75 0.10 17.50
N SER A 147 -3.39 1.31 17.88
CA SER A 147 -2.19 2.00 17.38
C SER A 147 -0.91 1.21 17.68
N GLU A 148 -0.73 0.71 18.88
CA GLU A 148 0.43 -0.09 19.27
C GLU A 148 0.45 -1.45 18.53
N LYS A 149 -0.69 -2.14 18.49
CA LYS A 149 -0.84 -3.38 17.74
C LYS A 149 -0.49 -3.19 16.26
N PHE A 150 -0.96 -2.12 15.64
CA PHE A 150 -0.67 -1.80 14.25
C PHE A 150 0.84 -1.69 13.99
N VAL A 151 1.56 -0.94 14.85
CA VAL A 151 3.01 -0.77 14.73
C VAL A 151 3.73 -2.11 14.89
N HIS A 152 3.38 -2.91 15.87
CA HIS A 152 3.98 -4.24 16.09
C HIS A 152 3.76 -5.17 14.90
N ASP A 153 2.54 -5.26 14.40
CA ASP A 153 2.18 -6.12 13.27
C ASP A 153 2.87 -5.64 11.97
N PHE A 154 2.98 -4.32 11.78
CA PHE A 154 3.73 -3.76 10.64
C PHE A 154 5.20 -4.16 10.70
N VAL A 155 5.86 -3.96 11.83
CA VAL A 155 7.28 -4.30 12.01
C VAL A 155 7.50 -5.80 11.78
N ALA A 156 6.64 -6.65 12.29
CA ALA A 156 6.72 -8.09 12.09
C ALA A 156 6.59 -8.47 10.60
N ALA A 157 5.57 -7.93 9.91
CA ALA A 157 5.35 -8.19 8.50
C ALA A 157 6.48 -7.61 7.62
N TRP A 158 6.97 -6.42 7.94
CA TRP A 158 8.10 -5.81 7.26
C TRP A 158 9.38 -6.63 7.42
N THR A 159 9.68 -7.06 8.63
CA THR A 159 10.83 -7.93 8.93
C THR A 159 10.74 -9.24 8.14
N LYS A 160 9.56 -9.85 8.08
CA LYS A 160 9.34 -11.05 7.28
C LYS A 160 9.69 -10.81 5.81
N VAL A 161 9.22 -9.72 5.20
CA VAL A 161 9.53 -9.39 3.80
C VAL A 161 11.02 -9.14 3.61
N MET A 162 11.65 -8.41 4.52
CA MET A 162 13.09 -8.10 4.45
C MET A 162 14.00 -9.33 4.61
N HIS A 163 13.48 -10.40 5.21
CA HIS A 163 14.24 -11.63 5.40
C HIS A 163 14.02 -12.68 4.30
N LEU A 164 13.14 -12.44 3.34
CA LEU A 164 12.82 -13.44 2.29
C LEU A 164 14.01 -13.82 1.39
N ASP A 165 14.99 -12.97 1.25
CA ASP A 165 16.21 -13.21 0.48
C ASP A 165 17.44 -13.53 1.36
N ARG A 166 17.23 -13.69 2.67
CA ARG A 166 18.28 -13.98 3.63
C ARG A 166 18.30 -15.46 3.99
N PHE A 167 19.29 -16.17 3.50
CA PHE A 167 19.51 -17.60 3.73
C PHE A 167 20.48 -17.89 4.86
N ASP A 168 21.02 -16.86 5.50
CA ASP A 168 21.94 -16.88 6.62
C ASP A 168 21.27 -16.81 8.00
N LEU A 169 19.95 -16.62 7.99
CA LEU A 169 19.14 -16.61 9.21
C LEU A 169 18.58 -18.03 9.41
N ALA A 170 19.07 -18.74 10.40
CA ALA A 170 18.58 -20.05 10.82
C ALA A 170 17.57 -19.93 11.96
#